data_4e8e6ec8f9bf312dd3a9026c23aadb80
#
_entry.id   4e8e6ec8f9bf312dd3a9026c23aadb80
#
_cell.length_a   1.000
_cell.length_b   1.000
_cell.length_c   1.000
_cell.angle_alpha   90.00
_cell.angle_beta   90.00
_cell.angle_gamma   90.00
#
_symmetry.space_group_name_H-M   'P 1'
#
loop_
_entity.id
_entity.type
_entity.pdbx_description
1 polymer ?
#
loop_
_entity_poly.entity_id
_entity_poly.type
_entity_poly.pdbx_seq_one_letter_code
_entity_poly.pdbx_strand_id
1 'polypeptide(L)'
;HNYKEFSSNIYRVGTYHYNWHSETEILILLKGQMEMSCNGEAFTMEPLDVVIISPQVGHATLALEEDVIVFVLHVGNEFYQQYDPAFGAYQFVLRSDNSTRHNQFFTTLRHHAAMTMLLMTKGESPVHRMWIEHHYLALAGDVFREFDPIKKVHENARPGDMKPATFDKMIT
;
A
#
# COMPACT_ATOMS: atom_id res chain seq x y z
N HIS A 1 -1.61 -10.76 11.17
CA HIS A 1 -0.28 -11.02 11.73
C HIS A 1 0.44 -9.70 12.05
N ASN A 2 0.98 -9.58 13.23
CA ASN A 2 1.64 -8.36 13.70
C ASN A 2 3.12 -8.63 14.03
N TYR A 3 3.98 -7.69 13.64
CA TYR A 3 5.41 -7.70 13.98
C TYR A 3 5.91 -6.26 14.08
N LYS A 4 6.29 -5.81 15.27
CA LYS A 4 6.74 -4.42 15.51
C LYS A 4 5.79 -3.41 14.87
N GLU A 5 6.29 -2.61 13.91
CA GLU A 5 5.53 -1.59 13.18
C GLU A 5 4.73 -2.15 11.99
N PHE A 6 4.64 -3.47 11.84
CA PHE A 6 3.96 -4.12 10.72
C PHE A 6 2.71 -4.86 11.17
N SER A 7 1.63 -4.69 10.42
CA SER A 7 0.39 -5.44 10.62
C SER A 7 -0.22 -5.81 9.27
N SER A 8 -0.43 -7.10 9.02
CA SER A 8 -1.08 -7.56 7.78
C SER A 8 -2.38 -8.29 8.05
N ASN A 9 -3.30 -8.19 7.12
CA ASN A 9 -4.59 -8.87 7.18
C ASN A 9 -5.14 -9.17 5.79
N ILE A 10 -5.99 -10.19 5.72
CA ILE A 10 -6.81 -10.49 4.55
C ILE A 10 -8.25 -10.37 5.00
N TYR A 11 -9.05 -9.54 4.32
CA TYR A 11 -10.44 -9.38 4.69
C TYR A 11 -11.35 -9.15 3.49
N ARG A 12 -12.64 -9.34 3.71
CA ARG A 12 -13.70 -9.02 2.76
C ARG A 12 -14.05 -7.54 2.88
N VAL A 13 -14.01 -6.84 1.74
CA VAL A 13 -14.49 -5.46 1.64
C VAL A 13 -16.02 -5.47 1.63
N GLY A 14 -16.62 -4.64 2.45
CA GLY A 14 -18.07 -4.50 2.54
C GLY A 14 -18.58 -3.26 1.80
N THR A 15 -19.66 -2.70 2.35
CA THR A 15 -20.20 -1.39 1.97
C THR A 15 -19.18 -0.28 2.31
N TYR A 16 -19.47 0.94 1.87
CA TYR A 16 -18.60 2.10 2.05
C TYR A 16 -17.95 2.15 3.45
N HIS A 17 -16.63 2.25 3.48
CA HIS A 17 -15.83 2.37 4.69
C HIS A 17 -14.72 3.41 4.50
N TYR A 18 -14.75 4.44 5.34
CA TYR A 18 -13.74 5.50 5.35
C TYR A 18 -12.67 5.20 6.39
N ASN A 19 -11.41 5.38 6.01
CA ASN A 19 -10.24 5.20 6.87
C ASN A 19 -9.35 6.44 6.87
N TRP A 20 -8.79 6.71 8.02
CA TRP A 20 -7.72 7.69 8.20
C TRP A 20 -6.80 7.19 9.31
N HIS A 21 -5.51 7.07 9.03
CA HIS A 21 -4.54 6.53 9.98
C HIS A 21 -3.13 7.05 9.74
N SER A 22 -2.22 6.80 10.69
CA SER A 22 -0.82 7.27 10.68
C SER A 22 0.15 6.28 10.04
N GLU A 23 -0.32 5.12 9.59
CA GLU A 23 0.50 4.12 8.91
C GLU A 23 0.47 4.31 7.40
N THR A 24 1.55 3.85 6.74
CA THR A 24 1.51 3.59 5.29
C THR A 24 0.71 2.32 5.04
N GLU A 25 -0.22 2.37 4.11
CA GLU A 25 -1.03 1.21 3.72
C GLU A 25 -0.61 0.70 2.35
N ILE A 26 -0.39 -0.60 2.25
CA ILE A 26 -0.26 -1.31 0.98
C ILE A 26 -1.48 -2.22 0.87
N LEU A 27 -2.34 -1.95 -0.10
CA LEU A 27 -3.55 -2.74 -0.36
C LEU A 27 -3.46 -3.40 -1.73
N ILE A 28 -3.74 -4.70 -1.77
CA ILE A 28 -3.75 -5.49 -3.00
C ILE A 28 -5.13 -6.14 -3.14
N LEU A 29 -5.80 -5.89 -4.27
CA LEU A 29 -7.09 -6.52 -4.56
C LEU A 29 -6.84 -7.95 -5.06
N LEU A 30 -7.35 -8.93 -4.31
CA LEU A 30 -7.19 -10.35 -4.61
C LEU A 30 -8.35 -10.91 -5.42
N LYS A 31 -9.57 -10.44 -5.17
CA LYS A 31 -10.79 -10.93 -5.80
C LYS A 31 -11.84 -9.86 -5.88
N GLY A 32 -12.57 -9.83 -6.98
CA GLY A 32 -13.70 -8.93 -7.21
C GLY A 32 -13.28 -7.56 -7.71
N GLN A 33 -14.22 -6.63 -7.72
CA GLN A 33 -14.01 -5.23 -8.08
C GLN A 33 -14.41 -4.33 -6.92
N MET A 34 -13.63 -3.28 -6.71
CA MET A 34 -13.93 -2.27 -5.70
C MET A 34 -13.62 -0.88 -6.21
N GLU A 35 -14.31 0.10 -5.65
CA GLU A 35 -13.96 1.51 -5.80
C GLU A 35 -13.11 1.95 -4.60
N MET A 36 -12.07 2.70 -4.89
CA MET A 36 -11.23 3.40 -3.92
C MET A 36 -11.37 4.89 -4.14
N SER A 37 -11.57 5.64 -3.07
CA SER A 37 -11.54 7.10 -3.08
C SER A 37 -10.40 7.59 -2.20
N CYS A 38 -9.52 8.41 -2.77
CA CYS A 38 -8.41 9.05 -2.06
C CYS A 38 -8.33 10.51 -2.51
N ASN A 39 -8.25 11.43 -1.57
CA ASN A 39 -8.03 12.85 -1.88
C ASN A 39 -9.03 13.46 -2.87
N GLY A 40 -10.29 13.05 -2.82
CA GLY A 40 -11.34 13.53 -3.72
C GLY A 40 -11.32 12.88 -5.11
N GLU A 41 -10.42 11.95 -5.38
CA GLU A 41 -10.40 11.15 -6.60
C GLU A 41 -10.93 9.74 -6.31
N ALA A 42 -11.80 9.25 -7.19
CA ALA A 42 -12.30 7.90 -7.15
C ALA A 42 -11.80 7.11 -8.35
N PHE A 43 -11.44 5.85 -8.12
CA PHE A 43 -11.02 4.94 -9.17
C PHE A 43 -11.44 3.51 -8.86
N THR A 44 -11.65 2.73 -9.91
CA THR A 44 -12.00 1.31 -9.80
C THR A 44 -10.74 0.47 -9.81
N MET A 45 -10.66 -0.46 -8.87
CA MET A 45 -9.60 -1.46 -8.79
C MET A 45 -10.10 -2.81 -9.32
N GLU A 46 -9.27 -3.43 -10.12
CA GLU A 46 -9.43 -4.80 -10.64
C GLU A 46 -8.52 -5.77 -9.86
N PRO A 47 -8.79 -7.09 -9.92
CA PRO A 47 -7.89 -8.07 -9.29
C PRO A 47 -6.44 -7.89 -9.72
N LEU A 48 -5.53 -7.99 -8.76
CA LEU A 48 -4.09 -7.75 -8.85
C LEU A 48 -3.68 -6.27 -8.83
N ASP A 49 -4.62 -5.34 -8.83
CA ASP A 49 -4.27 -3.93 -8.62
C ASP A 49 -3.74 -3.71 -7.21
N VAL A 50 -2.78 -2.79 -7.14
CA VAL A 50 -2.11 -2.37 -5.91
C VAL A 50 -2.31 -0.88 -5.70
N VAL A 51 -2.60 -0.48 -4.49
CA VAL A 51 -2.55 0.92 -4.07
C VAL A 51 -1.70 1.04 -2.81
N ILE A 52 -0.87 2.09 -2.77
CA ILE A 52 -0.04 2.44 -1.62
C ILE A 52 -0.44 3.84 -1.20
N ILE A 53 -0.84 3.97 0.05
CA ILE A 53 -1.36 5.22 0.61
C ILE A 53 -0.44 5.63 1.76
N SER A 54 0.11 6.84 1.66
CA SER A 54 0.97 7.39 2.70
C SER A 54 0.19 7.71 3.98
N PRO A 55 0.88 7.91 5.12
CA PRO A 55 0.24 8.31 6.35
C PRO A 55 -0.66 9.55 6.20
N GLN A 56 -1.75 9.57 6.93
CA GLN A 56 -2.68 10.71 7.04
C GLN A 56 -3.41 11.10 5.76
N VAL A 57 -3.46 10.20 4.78
CA VAL A 57 -4.32 10.36 3.61
C VAL A 57 -5.65 9.65 3.85
N GLY A 58 -6.72 10.43 3.90
CA GLY A 58 -8.07 9.89 4.01
C GLY A 58 -8.46 9.12 2.76
N HIS A 59 -9.01 7.93 2.94
CA HIS A 59 -9.44 7.07 1.85
C HIS A 59 -10.66 6.26 2.21
N ALA A 60 -11.40 5.84 1.20
CA ALA A 60 -12.59 5.04 1.37
C ALA A 60 -12.63 3.89 0.36
N THR A 61 -13.19 2.77 0.77
CA THR A 61 -13.40 1.60 -0.06
C THR A 61 -14.87 1.26 -0.19
N LEU A 62 -15.27 0.78 -1.36
CA LEU A 62 -16.62 0.32 -1.65
C LEU A 62 -16.55 -0.93 -2.52
N ALA A 63 -17.05 -2.05 -2.03
CA ALA A 63 -17.20 -3.25 -2.85
C ALA A 63 -18.26 -3.03 -3.94
N LEU A 64 -17.91 -3.34 -5.19
CA LEU A 64 -18.81 -3.21 -6.34
C LEU A 64 -19.54 -4.52 -6.67
N GLU A 65 -19.18 -5.60 -6.00
CA GLU A 65 -19.81 -6.92 -6.12
C GLU A 65 -19.67 -7.70 -4.82
N GLU A 66 -20.24 -8.89 -4.76
CA GLU A 66 -20.05 -9.80 -3.62
C GLU A 66 -18.63 -10.40 -3.63
N ASP A 67 -18.14 -10.79 -2.45
CA ASP A 67 -16.85 -11.48 -2.30
C ASP A 67 -15.63 -10.70 -2.81
N VAL A 68 -15.58 -9.42 -2.52
CA VAL A 68 -14.38 -8.60 -2.75
C VAL A 68 -13.39 -8.85 -1.61
N ILE A 69 -12.21 -9.38 -1.94
CA ILE A 69 -11.18 -9.78 -0.98
C ILE A 69 -9.91 -8.98 -1.24
N VAL A 70 -9.34 -8.44 -0.16
CA VAL A 70 -8.09 -7.68 -0.20
C VAL A 70 -7.06 -8.25 0.78
N PHE A 71 -5.79 -8.08 0.41
CA PHE A 71 -4.66 -8.13 1.34
C PHE A 71 -4.25 -6.71 1.71
N VAL A 72 -4.02 -6.45 2.98
CA VAL A 72 -3.57 -5.14 3.47
C VAL A 72 -2.36 -5.33 4.39
N LEU A 73 -1.35 -4.51 4.17
CA LEU A 73 -0.23 -4.33 5.09
C LEU A 73 -0.19 -2.88 5.54
N HIS A 74 -0.19 -2.67 6.85
CA HIS A 74 0.10 -1.38 7.47
C HIS A 74 1.55 -1.36 7.96
N VAL A 75 2.26 -0.28 7.65
CA VAL A 75 3.62 -0.03 8.11
C VAL A 75 3.62 1.26 8.92
N GLY A 76 4.00 1.16 10.19
CA GLY A 76 4.06 2.31 11.08
C GLY A 76 5.06 3.36 10.59
N ASN A 77 4.68 4.62 10.75
CA ASN A 77 5.51 5.74 10.29
C ASN A 77 6.89 5.77 10.95
N GLU A 78 6.98 5.36 12.21
CA GLU A 78 8.24 5.28 12.96
C GLU A 78 9.26 4.33 12.32
N PHE A 79 8.80 3.29 11.63
CA PHE A 79 9.69 2.39 10.90
C PHE A 79 10.45 3.13 9.80
N TYR A 80 9.77 3.89 8.96
CA TYR A 80 10.39 4.63 7.88
C TYR A 80 11.22 5.82 8.36
N GLN A 81 10.80 6.46 9.45
CA GLN A 81 11.51 7.60 10.04
C GLN A 81 12.89 7.24 10.58
N GLN A 82 13.17 5.97 10.86
CA GLN A 82 14.52 5.50 11.19
C GLN A 82 15.49 5.70 10.02
N TYR A 83 15.00 5.67 8.78
CA TYR A 83 15.81 5.81 7.58
C TYR A 83 15.76 7.22 6.99
N ASP A 84 14.60 7.85 7.02
CA ASP A 84 14.42 9.26 6.63
C ASP A 84 13.39 9.93 7.56
N PRO A 85 13.82 10.84 8.45
CA PRO A 85 12.92 11.53 9.36
C PRO A 85 11.81 12.33 8.67
N ALA A 86 12.00 12.69 7.39
CA ALA A 86 11.02 13.44 6.61
C ALA A 86 9.92 12.57 6.00
N PHE A 87 9.98 11.25 6.12
CA PHE A 87 9.05 10.32 5.43
C PHE A 87 7.58 10.67 5.68
N GLY A 88 7.18 10.94 6.91
CA GLY A 88 5.80 11.27 7.28
C GLY A 88 5.35 12.68 6.90
N ALA A 89 6.25 13.54 6.40
CA ALA A 89 5.91 14.92 6.01
C ALA A 89 5.29 15.02 4.62
N TYR A 90 5.34 13.96 3.81
CA TYR A 90 4.86 13.93 2.44
C TYR A 90 3.65 13.04 2.30
N GLN A 91 2.63 13.52 1.60
CA GLN A 91 1.44 12.74 1.27
C GLN A 91 1.52 12.27 -0.18
N PHE A 92 1.28 10.98 -0.39
CA PHE A 92 1.28 10.39 -1.73
C PHE A 92 0.32 9.20 -1.82
N VAL A 93 -0.11 8.93 -3.04
CA VAL A 93 -0.83 7.71 -3.42
C VAL A 93 -0.15 7.15 -4.67
N LEU A 94 0.33 5.90 -4.57
CA LEU A 94 0.85 5.14 -5.70
C LEU A 94 -0.16 4.06 -6.03
N ARG A 95 -0.55 3.93 -7.30
CA ARG A 95 -1.48 2.88 -7.69
C ARG A 95 -1.18 2.30 -9.06
N SER A 96 -1.49 1.03 -9.23
CA SER A 96 -1.54 0.40 -10.54
C SER A 96 -2.87 0.71 -11.24
N ASP A 97 -2.87 0.58 -12.55
CA ASP A 97 -4.04 0.61 -13.42
C ASP A 97 -3.90 -0.46 -14.52
N ASN A 98 -4.80 -0.45 -15.51
CA ASN A 98 -4.76 -1.42 -16.60
C ASN A 98 -3.44 -1.39 -17.39
N SER A 99 -2.78 -0.24 -17.49
CA SER A 99 -1.52 -0.08 -18.24
C SER A 99 -0.28 -0.41 -17.42
N THR A 100 -0.34 -0.30 -16.09
CA THR A 100 0.83 -0.41 -15.19
C THR A 100 0.79 -1.64 -14.29
N ARG A 101 -0.34 -2.36 -14.26
CA ARG A 101 -0.56 -3.51 -13.34
C ARG A 101 0.57 -4.52 -13.33
N HIS A 102 1.18 -4.80 -14.47
CA HIS A 102 2.24 -5.78 -14.63
C HIS A 102 3.65 -5.18 -14.61
N ASN A 103 3.81 -3.90 -14.29
CA ASN A 103 5.12 -3.29 -14.08
C ASN A 103 5.87 -4.00 -12.94
N GLN A 104 7.18 -4.04 -13.06
CA GLN A 104 8.06 -4.77 -12.13
C GLN A 104 7.83 -4.37 -10.67
N PHE A 105 7.63 -3.09 -10.39
CA PHE A 105 7.38 -2.59 -9.04
C PHE A 105 6.15 -3.28 -8.40
N PHE A 106 5.01 -3.25 -9.07
CA PHE A 106 3.78 -3.87 -8.55
C PHE A 106 3.86 -5.39 -8.53
N THR A 107 4.50 -5.99 -9.51
CA THR A 107 4.73 -7.45 -9.56
C THR A 107 5.57 -7.92 -8.37
N THR A 108 6.61 -7.19 -8.02
CA THR A 108 7.47 -7.51 -6.87
C THR A 108 6.71 -7.38 -5.55
N LEU A 109 5.89 -6.32 -5.39
CA LEU A 109 5.03 -6.17 -4.21
C LEU A 109 4.05 -7.35 -4.06
N ARG A 110 3.37 -7.74 -5.14
CA ARG A 110 2.46 -8.89 -5.13
C ARG A 110 3.18 -10.20 -4.79
N HIS A 111 4.40 -10.38 -5.28
CA HIS A 111 5.20 -11.57 -4.94
C HIS A 111 5.42 -11.68 -3.43
N HIS A 112 5.90 -10.63 -2.79
CA HIS A 112 6.13 -10.65 -1.34
C HIS A 112 4.83 -10.78 -0.54
N ALA A 113 3.75 -10.16 -0.98
CA ALA A 113 2.44 -10.35 -0.37
C ALA A 113 1.94 -11.79 -0.50
N ALA A 114 2.08 -12.40 -1.67
CA ALA A 114 1.70 -13.79 -1.89
C ALA A 114 2.49 -14.76 -1.00
N MET A 115 3.80 -14.55 -0.86
CA MET A 115 4.64 -15.34 0.05
C MET A 115 4.23 -15.17 1.52
N THR A 116 3.89 -13.94 1.92
CA THR A 116 3.36 -13.67 3.27
C THR A 116 2.07 -14.45 3.52
N MET A 117 1.12 -14.37 2.60
CA MET A 117 -0.16 -15.09 2.72
C MET A 117 0.04 -16.60 2.77
N LEU A 118 0.91 -17.15 1.94
CA LEU A 118 1.24 -18.57 1.94
C LEU A 118 1.82 -19.01 3.29
N LEU A 119 2.76 -18.26 3.83
CA LEU A 119 3.37 -18.56 5.14
C LEU A 119 2.35 -18.46 6.28
N MET A 120 1.42 -17.49 6.24
CA MET A 120 0.35 -17.39 7.23
C MET A 120 -0.55 -18.63 7.28
N THR A 121 -0.74 -19.33 6.16
CA THR A 121 -1.56 -20.56 6.11
C THR A 121 -0.86 -21.78 6.69
N LYS A 122 0.46 -21.74 6.86
CA LYS A 122 1.25 -22.88 7.35
C LYS A 122 1.33 -23.00 8.86
N GLY A 123 0.59 -22.15 9.59
CA GLY A 123 0.60 -22.12 11.05
C GLY A 123 1.82 -21.39 11.62
N GLU A 124 1.80 -21.22 12.94
CA GLU A 124 2.86 -20.52 13.63
C GLU A 124 4.07 -21.41 13.92
N SER A 125 5.22 -20.96 13.46
CA SER A 125 6.52 -21.50 13.86
C SER A 125 7.55 -20.39 13.82
N PRO A 126 8.67 -20.50 14.56
CA PRO A 126 9.75 -19.49 14.49
C PRO A 126 10.25 -19.25 13.06
N VAL A 127 10.37 -20.29 12.25
CA VAL A 127 10.84 -20.21 10.86
C VAL A 127 9.83 -19.44 9.99
N HIS A 128 8.54 -19.74 10.11
CA HIS A 128 7.50 -19.04 9.36
C HIS A 128 7.44 -17.55 9.75
N ARG A 129 7.56 -17.25 11.03
CA ARG A 129 7.63 -15.87 11.51
C ARG A 129 8.81 -15.10 10.93
N MET A 130 10.00 -15.68 10.92
CA MET A 130 11.19 -15.05 10.35
C MET A 130 11.02 -14.75 8.85
N TRP A 131 10.43 -15.66 8.09
CA TRP A 131 10.16 -15.43 6.68
C TRP A 131 9.06 -14.40 6.42
N ILE A 132 8.02 -14.38 7.24
CA ILE A 132 6.99 -13.32 7.17
C ILE A 132 7.62 -11.95 7.42
N GLU A 133 8.44 -11.82 8.44
CA GLU A 133 9.16 -10.59 8.76
C GLU A 133 10.10 -10.16 7.63
N HIS A 134 10.78 -11.12 6.99
CA HIS A 134 11.58 -10.88 5.80
C HIS A 134 10.74 -10.24 4.68
N HIS A 135 9.57 -10.81 4.38
CA HIS A 135 8.70 -10.27 3.32
C HIS A 135 8.10 -8.92 3.68
N TYR A 136 7.80 -8.65 4.96
CA TYR A 136 7.40 -7.33 5.42
C TYR A 136 8.48 -6.28 5.16
N LEU A 137 9.72 -6.59 5.51
CA LEU A 137 10.85 -5.69 5.28
C LEU A 137 11.08 -5.46 3.77
N ALA A 138 10.92 -6.49 2.96
CA ALA A 138 11.02 -6.38 1.51
C ALA A 138 9.93 -5.46 0.93
N LEU A 139 8.68 -5.63 1.35
CA LEU A 139 7.56 -4.77 0.94
C LEU A 139 7.82 -3.31 1.34
N ALA A 140 8.20 -3.08 2.58
CA ALA A 140 8.50 -1.73 3.07
C ALA A 140 9.67 -1.10 2.32
N GLY A 141 10.72 -1.87 2.04
CA GLY A 141 11.90 -1.40 1.30
C GLY A 141 11.58 -1.05 -0.15
N ASP A 142 10.74 -1.82 -0.81
CA ASP A 142 10.31 -1.53 -2.19
C ASP A 142 9.52 -0.22 -2.27
N VAL A 143 8.64 0.04 -1.30
CA VAL A 143 7.93 1.32 -1.18
C VAL A 143 8.91 2.46 -0.89
N PHE A 144 9.84 2.26 0.03
CA PHE A 144 10.82 3.28 0.41
C PHE A 144 11.72 3.68 -0.75
N ARG A 145 12.04 2.76 -1.67
CA ARG A 145 12.81 3.05 -2.88
C ARG A 145 12.17 4.13 -3.75
N GLU A 146 10.84 4.23 -3.76
CA GLU A 146 10.09 5.24 -4.50
C GLU A 146 9.99 6.58 -3.75
N PHE A 147 10.43 6.65 -2.50
CA PHE A 147 10.28 7.84 -1.67
C PHE A 147 11.16 9.02 -2.12
N ASP A 148 12.39 8.78 -2.52
CA ASP A 148 13.28 9.85 -2.98
C ASP A 148 12.74 10.62 -4.20
N PRO A 149 12.24 9.95 -5.25
CA PRO A 149 11.54 10.63 -6.34
C PRO A 149 10.33 11.45 -5.88
N ILE A 150 9.51 10.90 -4.99
CA ILE A 150 8.33 11.58 -4.42
C ILE A 150 8.75 12.84 -3.68
N LYS A 151 9.75 12.74 -2.80
CA LYS A 151 10.29 13.85 -2.03
C LYS A 151 10.78 14.98 -2.94
N LYS A 152 11.54 14.66 -3.98
CA LYS A 152 12.05 15.63 -4.96
C LYS A 152 10.94 16.38 -5.69
N VAL A 153 9.86 15.71 -6.05
CA VAL A 153 8.69 16.34 -6.68
C VAL A 153 8.04 17.33 -5.72
N HIS A 154 7.83 16.94 -4.46
CA HIS A 154 7.24 17.81 -3.44
C HIS A 154 8.13 19.02 -3.13
N GLU A 155 9.44 18.85 -3.02
CA GLU A 155 10.38 19.93 -2.74
C GLU A 155 10.47 20.95 -3.87
N ASN A 156 10.19 20.55 -5.11
CA ASN A 156 10.18 21.40 -6.29
C ASN A 156 8.79 22.03 -6.56
N ALA A 157 7.75 21.61 -5.85
CA ALA A 157 6.40 22.17 -5.98
C ALA A 157 6.34 23.56 -5.35
N ARG A 158 5.63 24.50 -6.00
CA ARG A 158 5.41 25.83 -5.42
C ARG A 158 4.42 25.76 -4.26
N PRO A 159 4.55 26.60 -3.22
CA PRO A 159 3.53 26.76 -2.19
C PRO A 159 2.18 27.07 -2.86
N GLY A 160 1.20 26.20 -2.70
CA GLY A 160 -0.13 26.29 -3.34
C GLY A 160 -0.44 25.17 -4.33
N ASP A 161 0.57 24.48 -4.87
CA ASP A 161 0.41 23.34 -5.78
C ASP A 161 0.39 22.00 -5.02
N MET A 162 0.45 22.03 -3.69
CA MET A 162 0.52 20.84 -2.83
C MET A 162 -0.86 20.16 -2.71
N LYS A 163 -1.31 19.57 -3.81
CA LYS A 163 -2.27 18.46 -3.74
C LYS A 163 -1.49 17.17 -3.47
N PRO A 164 -2.04 16.23 -2.69
CA PRO A 164 -1.44 14.90 -2.58
C PRO A 164 -1.20 14.36 -3.98
N ALA A 165 0.05 14.05 -4.29
CA ALA A 165 0.39 13.62 -5.64
C ALA A 165 -0.03 12.17 -5.86
N THR A 166 -0.73 11.91 -6.96
CA THR A 166 -0.99 10.56 -7.45
C THR A 166 0.07 10.24 -8.49
N PHE A 167 0.96 9.29 -8.18
CA PHE A 167 2.12 8.94 -9.01
C PHE A 167 1.90 7.69 -9.85
N ASP A 168 0.71 7.48 -10.35
CA ASP A 168 0.35 6.32 -11.18
C ASP A 168 1.13 6.22 -12.51
N LYS A 169 1.73 7.34 -12.95
CA LYS A 169 2.45 7.43 -14.23
C LYS A 169 3.98 7.47 -14.10
N MET A 170 4.53 7.49 -12.90
CA MET A 170 5.98 7.64 -12.71
C MET A 170 6.71 6.30 -12.54
N ILE A 171 5.99 5.21 -12.37
CA ILE A 171 6.54 3.87 -12.17
C ILE A 171 6.42 3.12 -13.49
N THR A 172 7.46 3.13 -14.26
CA THR A 172 7.59 2.36 -15.52
C THR A 172 8.30 1.05 -15.29
#